data_2c5a6113bafc62aa3bbe263387e95cde
#
_entry.id   2c5a6113bafc62aa3bbe263387e95cde
#
_cell.length_a   1.000
_cell.length_b   1.000
_cell.length_c   1.000
_cell.angle_alpha   90.00
_cell.angle_beta   90.00
_cell.angle_gamma   90.00
#
_symmetry.space_group_name_H-M   'P 1'
#
loop_
_entity.id
_entity.type
_entity.pdbx_description
1 polymer ?
#
loop_
_entity_poly.entity_id
_entity_poly.type
_entity_poly.pdbx_seq_one_letter_code
_entity_poly.pdbx_strand_id
1 'polypeptide(L)'
;TVGDVLYNRGLYNAVIVAEAIATAQKMTGKKGITGADMRSGLENFVLDQARLAELGLPGFTGDLKGDCSDHEGGGSVFMQQWDGSDWVKITDPIEPMHDVVGPLLSAAADAYVADKPEWQTQTCN
;
A
#
# COMPACT_ATOMS: atom_id res chain seq x y z
N THR A 1 -15.27 -7.32 15.94
CA THR A 1 -16.02 -8.42 15.32
C THR A 1 -15.48 -8.67 13.93
N VAL A 2 -15.49 -9.92 13.44
CA VAL A 2 -15.11 -10.24 12.06
C VAL A 2 -15.96 -9.40 11.09
N GLY A 3 -15.32 -8.74 10.12
CA GLY A 3 -15.99 -7.86 9.17
C GLY A 3 -16.11 -6.39 9.58
N ASP A 4 -15.83 -6.06 10.84
CA ASP A 4 -15.78 -4.65 11.26
C ASP A 4 -14.61 -3.91 10.59
N VAL A 5 -14.73 -2.60 10.41
CA VAL A 5 -13.72 -1.75 9.76
C VAL A 5 -12.33 -1.93 10.37
N LEU A 6 -12.22 -1.95 11.70
CA LEU A 6 -10.94 -2.11 12.39
C LEU A 6 -10.37 -3.53 12.23
N TYR A 7 -11.23 -4.56 12.22
CA TYR A 7 -10.82 -5.93 11.95
C TYR A 7 -10.28 -6.06 10.52
N ASN A 8 -11.02 -5.54 9.55
CA ASN A 8 -10.61 -5.59 8.14
C ASN A 8 -9.31 -4.81 7.90
N ARG A 9 -9.13 -3.66 8.57
CA ARG A 9 -7.87 -2.91 8.52
C ARG A 9 -6.70 -3.70 9.12
N GLY A 10 -6.93 -4.39 10.23
CA GLY A 10 -5.93 -5.28 10.83
C GLY A 10 -5.53 -6.42 9.90
N LEU A 11 -6.51 -7.07 9.27
CA LEU A 11 -6.28 -8.10 8.26
C LEU A 11 -5.51 -7.57 7.06
N TYR A 12 -5.90 -6.41 6.53
CA TYR A 12 -5.22 -5.74 5.43
C TYR A 12 -3.73 -5.50 5.73
N ASN A 13 -3.42 -4.92 6.90
CA ASN A 13 -2.05 -4.69 7.32
C ASN A 13 -1.26 -6.00 7.48
N ALA A 14 -1.88 -7.04 8.04
CA ALA A 14 -1.24 -8.35 8.21
C ALA A 14 -0.89 -9.00 6.86
N VAL A 15 -1.78 -8.89 5.87
CA VAL A 15 -1.55 -9.41 4.52
C VAL A 15 -0.38 -8.68 3.85
N ILE A 16 -0.36 -7.35 3.91
CA ILE A 16 0.76 -6.55 3.35
C ILE A 16 2.09 -6.97 3.97
N VAL A 17 2.15 -7.07 5.29
CA VAL A 17 3.37 -7.47 6.01
C VAL A 17 3.80 -8.89 5.60
N ALA A 18 2.86 -9.84 5.50
CA ALA A 18 3.15 -11.21 5.10
C ALA A 18 3.70 -11.28 3.66
N GLU A 19 3.08 -10.57 2.72
CA GLU A 19 3.54 -10.51 1.33
C GLU A 19 4.91 -9.82 1.20
N ALA A 20 5.15 -8.75 1.95
CA ALA A 20 6.45 -8.10 1.98
C ALA A 20 7.55 -9.03 2.54
N ILE A 21 7.27 -9.78 3.60
CA ILE A 21 8.20 -10.80 4.14
C ILE A 21 8.47 -11.89 3.10
N ALA A 22 7.43 -12.43 2.46
CA ALA A 22 7.56 -13.46 1.44
C ALA A 22 8.39 -12.97 0.25
N THR A 23 8.16 -11.72 -0.20
CA THR A 23 8.92 -11.06 -1.25
C THR A 23 10.38 -10.90 -0.85
N ALA A 24 10.67 -10.38 0.35
CA ALA A 24 12.03 -10.25 0.86
C ALA A 24 12.77 -11.59 0.94
N GLN A 25 12.10 -12.63 1.43
CA GLN A 25 12.65 -13.99 1.49
C GLN A 25 12.97 -14.55 0.10
N LYS A 26 12.06 -14.33 -0.86
CA LYS A 26 12.26 -14.74 -2.26
C LYS A 26 13.45 -14.01 -2.90
N MET A 27 13.56 -12.70 -2.68
CA MET A 27 14.64 -11.87 -3.23
C MET A 27 16.01 -12.26 -2.64
N THR A 28 16.07 -12.54 -1.36
CA THR A 28 17.34 -12.82 -0.65
C THR A 28 17.71 -14.30 -0.58
N GLY A 29 16.76 -15.20 -0.79
CA GLY A 29 16.92 -16.64 -0.58
C GLY A 29 17.04 -17.04 0.90
N LYS A 30 16.76 -16.13 1.84
CA LYS A 30 16.91 -16.36 3.29
C LYS A 30 15.55 -16.56 3.96
N LYS A 31 15.49 -17.43 4.97
CA LYS A 31 14.30 -17.56 5.83
C LYS A 31 14.21 -16.43 6.87
N GLY A 32 15.32 -16.06 7.49
CA GLY A 32 15.41 -14.90 8.37
C GLY A 32 15.79 -13.66 7.58
N ILE A 33 15.05 -12.57 7.75
CA ILE A 33 15.28 -11.31 7.05
C ILE A 33 15.68 -10.21 8.03
N THR A 34 16.46 -9.25 7.56
CA THR A 34 16.83 -8.04 8.30
C THR A 34 15.81 -6.92 8.05
N GLY A 35 15.93 -5.79 8.76
CA GLY A 35 15.11 -4.60 8.49
C GLY A 35 15.33 -4.04 7.07
N ALA A 36 16.55 -4.11 6.54
CA ALA A 36 16.84 -3.72 5.16
C ALA A 36 16.17 -4.66 4.14
N ASP A 37 16.23 -5.98 4.39
CA ASP A 37 15.52 -6.96 3.55
C ASP A 37 14.00 -6.71 3.59
N MET A 38 13.44 -6.43 4.78
CA MET A 38 12.02 -6.11 4.94
C MET A 38 11.62 -4.86 4.17
N ARG A 39 12.43 -3.80 4.22
CA ARG A 39 12.23 -2.60 3.41
C ARG A 39 12.19 -2.95 1.92
N SER A 40 13.17 -3.70 1.44
CA SER A 40 13.19 -4.16 0.04
C SER A 40 11.94 -4.98 -0.31
N GLY A 41 11.45 -5.80 0.63
CA GLY A 41 10.21 -6.53 0.45
C GLY A 41 8.99 -5.62 0.32
N LEU A 42 8.90 -4.59 1.17
CA LEU A 42 7.82 -3.59 1.10
C LEU A 42 7.85 -2.75 -0.18
N GLU A 43 9.03 -2.48 -0.71
CA GLU A 43 9.22 -1.69 -1.94
C GLU A 43 9.08 -2.52 -3.24
N ASN A 44 8.84 -3.84 -3.12
CA ASN A 44 8.78 -4.74 -4.30
C ASN A 44 7.66 -5.78 -4.25
N PHE A 45 6.79 -5.79 -3.22
CA PHE A 45 5.68 -6.74 -3.20
C PHE A 45 4.61 -6.37 -4.24
N VAL A 46 3.91 -7.39 -4.72
CA VAL A 46 2.75 -7.24 -5.58
C VAL A 46 1.62 -8.08 -5.00
N LEU A 47 0.50 -7.44 -4.75
CA LEU A 47 -0.72 -8.06 -4.26
C LEU A 47 -1.85 -7.71 -5.24
N ASP A 48 -1.96 -8.49 -6.30
CA ASP A 48 -3.00 -8.36 -7.32
C ASP A 48 -4.22 -9.25 -7.01
N GLN A 49 -5.26 -9.16 -7.83
CA GLN A 49 -6.48 -9.94 -7.64
C GLN A 49 -6.24 -11.46 -7.71
N ALA A 50 -5.26 -11.91 -8.50
CA ALA A 50 -4.89 -13.32 -8.56
C ALA A 50 -4.29 -13.78 -7.24
N ARG A 51 -3.37 -12.99 -6.69
CA ARG A 51 -2.75 -13.26 -5.38
C ARG A 51 -3.77 -13.19 -4.24
N LEU A 52 -4.67 -12.21 -4.26
CA LEU A 52 -5.77 -12.13 -3.30
C LEU A 52 -6.67 -13.37 -3.34
N ALA A 53 -6.99 -13.87 -4.52
CA ALA A 53 -7.77 -15.09 -4.68
C ALA A 53 -7.05 -16.33 -4.11
N GLU A 54 -5.74 -16.48 -4.33
CA GLU A 54 -4.91 -17.54 -3.72
C GLU A 54 -4.92 -17.51 -2.19
N LEU A 55 -4.96 -16.29 -1.61
CA LEU A 55 -5.04 -16.09 -0.16
C LEU A 55 -6.46 -16.29 0.42
N GLY A 56 -7.46 -16.57 -0.42
CA GLY A 56 -8.86 -16.70 -0.01
C GLY A 56 -9.53 -15.36 0.28
N LEU A 57 -9.03 -14.26 -0.28
CA LEU A 57 -9.48 -12.89 -0.08
C LEU A 57 -9.87 -12.20 -1.41
N PRO A 58 -10.63 -12.86 -2.32
CA PRO A 58 -10.97 -12.27 -3.61
C PRO A 58 -11.76 -10.97 -3.43
N GLY A 59 -11.31 -9.89 -4.09
CA GLY A 59 -11.99 -8.59 -4.02
C GLY A 59 -11.88 -7.85 -2.68
N PHE A 60 -11.02 -8.30 -1.77
CA PHE A 60 -10.84 -7.67 -0.45
C PHE A 60 -10.28 -6.25 -0.54
N THR A 61 -9.41 -6.01 -1.49
CA THR A 61 -8.85 -4.68 -1.82
C THR A 61 -8.62 -4.58 -3.33
N GLY A 62 -8.31 -3.38 -3.83
CA GLY A 62 -7.76 -3.19 -5.16
C GLY A 62 -6.34 -3.77 -5.26
N ASP A 63 -5.79 -3.76 -6.48
CA ASP A 63 -4.40 -4.15 -6.68
C ASP A 63 -3.47 -3.21 -5.91
N LEU A 64 -2.47 -3.79 -5.25
CA LEU A 64 -1.51 -3.07 -4.45
C LEU A 64 -0.10 -3.51 -4.81
N LYS A 65 0.80 -2.58 -4.93
CA LYS A 65 2.23 -2.85 -5.11
C LYS A 65 3.06 -1.93 -4.22
N GLY A 66 4.15 -2.43 -3.70
CA GLY A 66 5.18 -1.61 -3.09
C GLY A 66 6.08 -1.00 -4.16
N ASP A 67 6.47 0.25 -3.96
CA ASP A 67 7.41 0.96 -4.84
C ASP A 67 8.27 1.90 -3.98
N CYS A 68 9.57 1.98 -4.27
CA CYS A 68 10.47 2.87 -3.53
C CYS A 68 10.13 4.35 -3.72
N SER A 69 9.60 4.72 -4.87
CA SER A 69 9.23 6.11 -5.20
C SER A 69 7.81 6.47 -4.75
N ASP A 70 7.00 5.46 -4.46
CA ASP A 70 5.60 5.63 -4.02
C ASP A 70 5.28 4.67 -2.86
N HIS A 71 5.36 5.20 -1.64
CA HIS A 71 5.00 4.47 -0.43
C HIS A 71 3.52 4.59 -0.06
N GLU A 72 2.73 5.39 -0.79
CA GLU A 72 1.30 5.57 -0.55
C GLU A 72 0.48 4.41 -1.13
N GLY A 73 1.02 3.74 -2.15
CA GLY A 73 0.31 2.70 -2.90
C GLY A 73 -0.73 3.28 -3.85
N GLY A 74 -1.65 2.44 -4.35
CA GLY A 74 -2.60 2.85 -5.38
C GLY A 74 -3.57 3.96 -4.97
N GLY A 75 -4.00 3.99 -3.70
CA GLY A 75 -4.82 5.08 -3.16
C GLY A 75 -6.24 5.22 -3.75
N SER A 76 -6.66 4.33 -4.66
CA SER A 76 -8.00 4.41 -5.23
C SER A 76 -9.09 4.20 -4.18
N VAL A 77 -10.19 4.92 -4.33
CA VAL A 77 -11.35 4.86 -3.43
C VAL A 77 -12.63 4.57 -4.22
N PHE A 78 -13.66 4.10 -3.53
CA PHE A 78 -15.00 3.98 -4.10
C PHE A 78 -16.03 4.45 -3.08
N MET A 79 -17.21 4.82 -3.56
CA MET A 79 -18.32 5.22 -2.73
C MET A 79 -19.24 4.04 -2.47
N GLN A 80 -19.74 3.95 -1.25
CA GLN A 80 -20.78 3.00 -0.85
C GLN A 80 -21.97 3.76 -0.31
N GLN A 81 -23.16 3.23 -0.54
CA GLN A 81 -24.41 3.74 0.00
C GLN A 81 -25.12 2.64 0.79
N TRP A 82 -25.66 3.00 1.95
CA TRP A 82 -26.52 2.12 2.70
C TRP A 82 -27.90 2.04 2.05
N ASP A 83 -28.36 0.83 1.71
CA ASP A 83 -29.65 0.62 1.04
C ASP A 83 -30.82 0.30 2.01
N GLY A 84 -30.51 0.22 3.29
CA GLY A 84 -31.43 -0.17 4.36
C GLY A 84 -31.10 -1.52 4.99
N SER A 85 -30.29 -2.34 4.36
CA SER A 85 -29.80 -3.64 4.84
C SER A 85 -28.29 -3.81 4.69
N ASP A 86 -27.72 -3.32 3.59
CA ASP A 86 -26.32 -3.53 3.25
C ASP A 86 -25.64 -2.25 2.68
N TRP A 87 -24.30 -2.25 2.72
CA TRP A 87 -23.48 -1.25 2.04
C TRP A 87 -23.24 -1.65 0.58
N VAL A 88 -23.87 -0.95 -0.33
CA VAL A 88 -23.78 -1.22 -1.78
C VAL A 88 -22.77 -0.28 -2.42
N LYS A 89 -21.81 -0.83 -3.17
CA LYS A 89 -20.86 -0.04 -3.95
C LYS A 89 -21.61 0.66 -5.10
N ILE A 90 -21.51 1.99 -5.16
CA ILE A 90 -22.25 2.82 -6.13
C ILE A 90 -21.35 3.52 -7.16
N THR A 91 -20.03 3.41 -7.05
CA THR A 91 -19.09 3.93 -8.04
C THR A 91 -18.06 2.89 -8.42
N ASP A 92 -17.49 3.00 -9.61
CA ASP A 92 -16.21 2.37 -9.93
C ASP A 92 -15.09 2.97 -9.06
N PRO A 93 -13.90 2.34 -9.02
CA PRO A 93 -12.74 2.94 -8.37
C PRO A 93 -12.45 4.34 -8.93
N ILE A 94 -12.23 5.28 -8.03
CA ILE A 94 -11.85 6.68 -8.33
C ILE A 94 -10.38 6.78 -8.00
N GLU A 95 -9.57 7.04 -9.02
CA GLU A 95 -8.12 7.17 -8.85
C GLU A 95 -7.76 8.49 -8.16
N PRO A 96 -6.69 8.52 -7.36
CA PRO A 96 -6.22 9.73 -6.71
C PRO A 96 -5.70 10.75 -7.75
N MET A 97 -5.88 12.03 -7.46
CA MET A 97 -5.47 13.15 -8.33
C MET A 97 -3.98 13.46 -8.17
N HIS A 98 -3.11 12.48 -8.41
CA HIS A 98 -1.66 12.64 -8.25
C HIS A 98 -1.06 13.71 -9.17
N ASP A 99 -1.61 13.92 -10.34
CA ASP A 99 -1.22 14.96 -11.29
C ASP A 99 -1.45 16.38 -10.74
N VAL A 100 -2.45 16.55 -9.89
CA VAL A 100 -2.77 17.84 -9.26
C VAL A 100 -2.04 18.00 -7.93
N VAL A 101 -2.08 16.98 -7.07
CA VAL A 101 -1.58 17.06 -5.68
C VAL A 101 -0.06 16.83 -5.62
N GLY A 102 0.48 15.96 -6.46
CA GLY A 102 1.90 15.59 -6.46
C GLY A 102 2.85 16.78 -6.55
N PRO A 103 2.70 17.71 -7.51
CA PRO A 103 3.56 18.89 -7.58
C PRO A 103 3.51 19.77 -6.32
N LEU A 104 2.35 19.88 -5.68
CA LEU A 104 2.18 20.65 -4.45
C LEU A 104 2.89 19.97 -3.26
N LEU A 105 2.79 18.65 -3.17
CA LEU A 105 3.48 17.87 -2.14
C LEU A 105 4.99 17.93 -2.31
N SER A 106 5.50 17.79 -3.54
CA SER A 106 6.94 17.90 -3.82
C SER A 106 7.47 19.28 -3.45
N ALA A 107 6.79 20.35 -3.86
CA ALA A 107 7.21 21.70 -3.52
C ALA A 107 7.19 21.96 -2.00
N ALA A 108 6.20 21.43 -1.28
CA ALA A 108 6.12 21.54 0.17
C ALA A 108 7.23 20.74 0.86
N ALA A 109 7.52 19.53 0.37
CA ALA A 109 8.59 18.68 0.89
C ALA A 109 9.97 19.33 0.68
N ASP A 110 10.24 19.84 -0.52
CA ASP A 110 11.50 20.54 -0.85
C ASP A 110 11.70 21.77 0.04
N ALA A 111 10.66 22.57 0.22
CA ALA A 111 10.70 23.72 1.12
C ALA A 111 10.93 23.31 2.58
N TYR A 112 10.34 22.19 3.02
CA TYR A 112 10.49 21.70 4.39
C TYR A 112 11.89 21.18 4.70
N VAL A 113 12.55 20.52 3.75
CA VAL A 113 13.89 19.95 3.96
C VAL A 113 15.03 20.93 3.67
N ALA A 114 14.75 22.09 3.06
CA ALA A 114 15.76 23.04 2.62
C ALA A 114 16.68 23.55 3.76
N ASP A 115 16.16 23.61 4.98
CA ASP A 115 16.89 24.02 6.19
C ASP A 115 17.30 22.83 7.09
N LYS A 116 17.16 21.58 6.61
CA LYS A 116 17.41 20.34 7.36
C LYS A 116 18.40 19.43 6.63
N PRO A 117 19.69 19.86 6.52
CA PRO A 117 20.71 19.13 5.76
C PRO A 117 20.99 17.71 6.32
N GLU A 118 20.63 17.45 7.58
CA GLU A 118 20.74 16.14 8.20
C GLU A 118 19.69 15.12 7.69
N TRP A 119 18.65 15.58 7.03
CA TRP A 119 17.63 14.73 6.43
C TRP A 119 18.09 14.26 5.05
N GLN A 120 18.44 13.01 4.98
CA GLN A 120 18.89 12.42 3.72
C GLN A 120 17.68 12.04 2.86
N THR A 121 17.66 12.54 1.64
CA THR A 121 16.73 12.04 0.63
C THR A 121 17.11 10.61 0.29
N GLN A 122 16.16 9.69 0.38
CA GLN A 122 16.39 8.33 -0.06
C GLN A 122 16.41 8.28 -1.58
N THR A 123 17.43 7.64 -2.13
CA THR A 123 17.50 7.35 -3.57
C THR A 123 16.93 5.97 -3.83
N CYS A 124 16.00 5.89 -4.76
CA CYS A 124 15.52 4.63 -5.31
C CYS A 124 16.53 4.12 -6.34
N ASN A 125 17.11 2.95 -6.12
CA ASN A 125 18.10 2.31 -7.02
C ASN A 125 17.42 1.17 -7.78
#